data_44b86e754a0658d2780242b0152b4b44
#
_entry.id   44b86e754a0658d2780242b0152b4b44
#
_cell.length_a   1.000
_cell.length_b   1.000
_cell.length_c   1.000
_cell.angle_alpha   90.00
_cell.angle_beta   90.00
_cell.angle_gamma   90.00
#
_symmetry.space_group_name_H-M   'P 1'
#
loop_
_entity.id
_entity.type
_entity.pdbx_description
1 polymer ?
#
loop_
_entity_poly.entity_id
_entity_poly.type
_entity_poly.pdbx_seq_one_letter_code
_entity_poly.pdbx_strand_id
1 'polypeptide(L)' 'MGYNKSYLAQFQGKKVTFKVVTSFPDLKVQFVDSFGDYKVKMVSNSSFSKETIKVQIVTSFPDVKLQKVSSFGDFEVYLD' A
#
# COMPACT_ATOMS: atom_id res chain seq x y z
N MET A 1 5.39 13.61 -9.93
CA MET A 1 6.52 12.92 -9.30
C MET A 1 5.99 11.81 -8.40
N GLY A 2 6.50 10.60 -8.57
CA GLY A 2 6.02 9.48 -7.79
C GLY A 2 6.74 9.34 -6.46
N TYR A 3 6.18 8.51 -5.61
CA TYR A 3 6.81 8.10 -4.36
C TYR A 3 7.61 6.82 -4.59
N ASN A 4 8.45 6.45 -3.64
CA ASN A 4 9.11 5.16 -3.66
C ASN A 4 8.72 4.37 -2.41
N LYS A 5 9.23 3.15 -2.28
CA LYS A 5 8.80 2.29 -1.18
C LYS A 5 9.14 2.86 0.19
N SER A 6 10.19 3.67 0.31
CA SER A 6 10.56 4.22 1.60
C SER A 6 9.55 5.26 2.12
N TYR A 7 8.73 5.82 1.22
CA TYR A 7 7.68 6.74 1.63
C TYR A 7 6.69 6.07 2.58
N LEU A 8 6.48 4.77 2.41
CA LEU A 8 5.50 4.04 3.22
C LEU A 8 5.97 3.76 4.64
N ALA A 9 7.26 3.90 4.92
CA ALA A 9 7.78 3.62 6.25
C ALA A 9 7.16 4.51 7.32
N GLN A 10 6.71 5.70 6.96
CA GLN A 10 6.09 6.63 7.90
C GLN A 10 4.72 6.17 8.40
N PHE A 11 4.12 5.19 7.73
CA PHE A 11 2.78 4.73 8.11
C PHE A 11 2.80 3.50 9.00
N GLN A 12 3.95 3.10 9.49
CA GLN A 12 4.06 1.92 10.34
C GLN A 12 3.18 2.08 11.58
N GLY A 13 2.32 1.08 11.82
CA GLY A 13 1.35 1.13 12.90
C GLY A 13 0.14 2.00 12.62
N LYS A 14 -0.01 2.51 11.40
CA LYS A 14 -1.09 3.43 11.03
C LYS A 14 -1.89 2.85 9.88
N LYS A 15 -2.91 3.59 9.46
CA LYS A 15 -3.75 3.21 8.32
C LYS A 15 -3.56 4.21 7.19
N VAL A 16 -3.54 3.71 5.97
CA VAL A 16 -3.44 4.54 4.78
C VAL A 16 -4.48 4.07 3.77
N THR A 17 -4.99 4.99 2.96
CA THR A 17 -5.95 4.67 1.89
C THR A 17 -5.19 4.65 0.57
N PHE A 18 -5.37 3.56 -0.18
CA PHE A 18 -4.87 3.46 -1.54
C PHE A 18 -6.04 3.66 -2.50
N LYS A 19 -5.97 4.73 -3.30
CA LYS A 19 -6.93 4.96 -4.36
C LYS A 19 -6.38 4.33 -5.64
N VAL A 20 -7.05 3.29 -6.13
CA VAL A 20 -6.57 2.56 -7.31
C VAL A 20 -6.86 3.38 -8.56
N VAL A 21 -5.82 3.62 -9.35
CA VAL A 21 -5.93 4.38 -10.60
C VAL A 21 -5.28 3.58 -11.72
N THR A 22 -5.59 3.97 -12.96
CA THR A 22 -5.03 3.31 -14.14
C THR A 22 -3.94 4.14 -14.81
N SER A 23 -3.77 5.39 -14.39
CA SER A 23 -2.75 6.27 -14.96
C SER A 23 -2.32 7.28 -13.91
N PHE A 24 -1.11 7.76 -14.07
CA PHE A 24 -0.50 8.79 -13.21
C PHE A 24 -0.58 8.43 -11.72
N PRO A 25 -0.17 7.21 -11.33
CA PRO A 25 -0.15 6.87 -9.91
C PRO A 25 1.00 7.56 -9.20
N ASP A 26 0.84 7.74 -7.89
CA ASP A 26 1.95 8.15 -7.04
C ASP A 26 2.89 6.99 -6.79
N LEU A 27 2.36 5.76 -6.82
CA LEU A 27 3.12 4.57 -6.46
C LEU A 27 2.56 3.38 -7.23
N LYS A 28 3.44 2.54 -7.76
CA LYS A 28 3.04 1.27 -8.35
C LYS A 28 3.26 0.18 -7.33
N VAL A 29 2.22 -0.59 -7.04
CA VAL A 29 2.27 -1.63 -6.01
C VAL A 29 1.98 -2.98 -6.62
N GLN A 30 2.63 -4.00 -6.09
CA GLN A 30 2.34 -5.39 -6.41
C GLN A 30 2.03 -6.11 -5.11
N PHE A 31 0.87 -6.77 -5.05
CA PHE A 31 0.53 -7.58 -3.89
C PHE A 31 1.11 -8.98 -4.09
N VAL A 32 1.78 -9.48 -3.07
CA VAL A 32 2.45 -10.77 -3.10
C VAL A 32 2.05 -11.59 -1.89
N ASP A 33 2.29 -12.91 -1.96
CA ASP A 33 1.98 -13.82 -0.85
C ASP A 33 3.14 -13.97 0.14
N SER A 34 4.35 -13.61 -0.31
CA SER A 34 5.55 -13.75 0.52
C SER A 34 6.64 -12.80 0.02
N PHE A 35 7.59 -12.52 0.88
CA PHE A 35 8.76 -11.70 0.53
C PHE A 35 8.40 -10.30 0.04
N GLY A 36 7.34 -9.71 0.63
CA GLY A 36 7.02 -8.32 0.33
C GLY A 36 7.97 -7.37 1.04
N ASP A 37 8.05 -6.13 0.53
CA ASP A 37 8.81 -5.08 1.20
C ASP A 37 8.16 -4.70 2.53
N TYR A 38 6.83 -4.74 2.57
CA TYR A 38 6.03 -4.47 3.79
C TYR A 38 4.93 -5.51 3.89
N LYS A 39 4.49 -5.75 5.12
CA LYS A 39 3.31 -6.56 5.38
C LYS A 39 2.15 -5.62 5.65
N VAL A 40 1.03 -5.81 4.94
CA VAL A 40 -0.13 -4.92 5.08
C VAL A 40 -1.34 -5.74 5.46
N LYS A 41 -2.13 -5.20 6.39
CA LYS A 41 -3.41 -5.77 6.74
C LYS A 41 -4.48 -4.99 5.98
N MET A 42 -5.25 -5.68 5.15
CA MET A 42 -6.33 -5.04 4.42
C MET A 42 -7.51 -4.81 5.35
N VAL A 43 -8.08 -3.61 5.31
CA VAL A 43 -9.20 -3.23 6.15
C VAL A 43 -10.35 -2.76 5.29
N SER A 44 -11.57 -2.75 5.85
CA SER A 44 -12.78 -2.48 5.10
C SER A 44 -13.29 -1.05 5.24
N ASN A 45 -12.60 -0.20 5.98
CA ASN A 45 -13.01 1.20 6.12
C ASN A 45 -11.79 2.10 6.18
N SER A 46 -12.01 3.39 5.88
CA SER A 46 -10.95 4.38 5.83
C SER A 46 -10.87 5.25 7.09
N SER A 47 -11.58 4.88 8.15
CA SER A 47 -11.57 5.67 9.39
C SER A 47 -10.14 5.80 9.92
N PHE A 48 -9.76 7.02 10.29
CA PHE A 48 -8.42 7.32 10.83
C PHE A 48 -7.29 7.08 9.83
N SER A 49 -7.59 7.05 8.53
CA SER A 49 -6.56 6.95 7.52
C SER A 49 -5.72 8.23 7.55
N LYS A 50 -4.39 8.05 7.46
CA LYS A 50 -3.48 9.19 7.53
C LYS A 50 -3.37 9.92 6.20
N GLU A 51 -3.51 9.21 5.10
CA GLU A 51 -3.30 9.79 3.79
C GLU A 51 -3.95 8.94 2.73
N THR A 52 -4.32 9.54 1.61
CA THR A 52 -4.77 8.81 0.42
C THR A 52 -3.69 8.90 -0.63
N ILE A 53 -3.22 7.75 -1.10
CA ILE A 53 -2.16 7.65 -2.08
C ILE A 53 -2.75 7.02 -3.35
N LYS A 54 -2.51 7.63 -4.50
CA LYS A 54 -2.93 7.04 -5.77
C LYS A 54 -1.97 5.92 -6.12
N VAL A 55 -2.51 4.71 -6.31
CA VAL A 55 -1.67 3.55 -6.62
C VAL A 55 -2.18 2.87 -7.88
N GLN A 56 -1.26 2.30 -8.63
CA GLN A 56 -1.59 1.42 -9.73
C GLN A 56 -1.12 0.02 -9.34
N ILE A 57 -2.02 -0.95 -9.41
CA ILE A 57 -1.69 -2.33 -9.08
C ILE A 57 -1.09 -2.97 -10.32
N VAL A 58 0.14 -3.46 -10.20
CA VAL A 58 0.89 -4.02 -11.31
C VAL A 58 1.35 -5.44 -10.98
N THR A 59 1.75 -6.18 -12.00
CA THR A 59 2.27 -7.54 -11.83
C THR A 59 3.77 -7.62 -12.09
N SER A 60 4.39 -6.51 -12.52
CA SER A 60 5.82 -6.47 -12.78
C SER A 60 6.32 -5.05 -12.59
N PHE A 61 7.58 -4.94 -12.22
CA PHE A 61 8.26 -3.65 -12.04
C PHE A 61 7.54 -2.71 -11.09
N PRO A 62 7.12 -3.19 -9.89
CA PRO A 62 6.47 -2.30 -8.94
C PRO A 62 7.49 -1.40 -8.25
N ASP A 63 7.00 -0.28 -7.71
CA ASP A 63 7.81 0.53 -6.81
C ASP A 63 7.94 -0.15 -5.44
N VAL A 64 6.93 -0.94 -5.06
CA VAL A 64 6.92 -1.64 -3.77
C VAL A 64 6.13 -2.93 -3.89
N LYS A 65 6.57 -3.96 -3.18
CA LYS A 65 5.83 -5.21 -3.04
C LYS A 65 5.20 -5.25 -1.67
N LEU A 66 3.90 -5.49 -1.62
CA LEU A 66 3.14 -5.50 -0.37
C LEU A 66 2.61 -6.91 -0.13
N GLN A 67 2.97 -7.49 1.01
CA GLN A 67 2.52 -8.82 1.40
C GLN A 67 1.24 -8.67 2.21
N LYS A 68 0.15 -9.27 1.75
CA LYS A 68 -1.12 -9.25 2.47
C LYS A 68 -1.04 -10.21 3.65
N VAL A 69 -1.42 -9.73 4.83
CA VAL A 69 -1.47 -10.56 6.03
C VAL A 69 -2.80 -10.34 6.72
N SER A 70 -3.20 -11.29 7.58
CA SER A 70 -4.45 -11.16 8.32
C SER A 70 -4.27 -10.47 9.67
N SER A 71 -3.04 -10.35 10.14
CA SER A 71 -2.74 -9.69 11.41
C SER A 71 -1.25 -9.36 11.46
N PHE A 72 -0.88 -8.44 12.33
CA PHE A 72 0.52 -8.06 12.56
C PHE A 72 1.20 -7.53 11.30
N GLY A 73 0.46 -6.74 10.51
CA GLY A 73 1.06 -6.05 9.38
C GLY A 73 1.86 -4.83 9.83
N ASP A 74 2.72 -4.35 8.96
CA ASP A 74 3.46 -3.12 9.23
C ASP A 74 2.53 -1.91 9.28
N PHE A 75 1.51 -1.92 8.42
CA PHE A 75 0.46 -0.89 8.46
C PHE A 75 -0.81 -1.47 7.84
N GLU A 76 -1.90 -0.72 7.97
CA GLU A 76 -3.20 -1.14 7.43
C GLU A 76 -3.49 -0.37 6.16
N VAL A 77 -4.16 -1.04 5.22
CA VAL A 77 -4.49 -0.44 3.92
C VAL A 77 -5.97 -0.61 3.65
N TYR A 78 -6.62 0.49 3.29
CA TYR A 78 -7.97 0.50 2.74
C TYR A 78 -7.87 0.77 1.25
N LEU A 79 -8.46 -0.10 0.44
CA LEU A 79 -8.53 0.11 -1.00
C LEU A 79 -9.82 0.85 -1.34
N ASP A 80 -9.66 2.00 -1.95
CA ASP A 80 -10.78 2.84 -2.38
C ASP A 80 -11.14 2.55 -3.84
#